data_f8b42fbbf51d1b5b2e428bcf81601275
#
_entry.id   f8b42fbbf51d1b5b2e428bcf81601275
#
_cell.length_a   1.000
_cell.length_b   1.000
_cell.length_c   1.000
_cell.angle_alpha   90.00
_cell.angle_beta   90.00
_cell.angle_gamma   90.00
#
_symmetry.space_group_name_H-M   'P 1'
#
loop_
_entity.id
_entity.type
_entity.pdbx_description
1 polymer ?
#
loop_
_entity_poly.entity_id
_entity_poly.type
_entity_poly.pdbx_seq_one_letter_code
_entity_poly.pdbx_strand_id
1 'polypeptide(L)'
;MSNITYVKGNILKAATRPRILIHSCNCNGSWGGGIAYQLALNYPKAEEDYIKVCDENGSALLGKCVLLPSYKDSDLLICCLFTSSFGGSSHAGKQSILEYTKLSLDKLRAFRAAEGKTKLRDDIINTYVDDHIKYPIEEYKLEMPQINSGIFGVPWKETEHVLEEFSDSMDFTVYQL
;
A
#
# COMPACT_ATOMS: atom_id res chain seq x y z
N MET A 1 19.18 -9.65 -10.33
CA MET A 1 19.29 -9.36 -8.89
C MET A 1 17.91 -9.06 -8.32
N SER A 2 17.67 -9.55 -7.11
CA SER A 2 16.39 -9.30 -6.48
C SER A 2 16.25 -7.86 -6.01
N ASN A 3 15.07 -7.30 -6.20
CA ASN A 3 14.68 -5.98 -5.68
C ASN A 3 13.97 -6.09 -4.33
N ILE A 4 14.05 -7.25 -3.68
CA ILE A 4 13.35 -7.52 -2.42
C ILE A 4 14.37 -7.85 -1.34
N THR A 5 14.29 -7.15 -0.23
CA THR A 5 15.07 -7.40 0.98
C THR A 5 14.12 -7.87 2.07
N TYR A 6 14.44 -8.96 2.75
CA TYR A 6 13.63 -9.47 3.85
C TYR A 6 14.23 -9.06 5.18
N VAL A 7 13.37 -8.61 6.09
CA VAL A 7 13.74 -8.23 7.45
C VAL A 7 12.82 -8.94 8.42
N LYS A 8 13.40 -9.53 9.45
CA LYS A 8 12.61 -10.15 10.52
C LYS A 8 12.28 -9.09 11.58
N GLY A 9 11.00 -8.93 11.87
CA GLY A 9 10.57 -7.95 12.87
C GLY A 9 9.21 -7.36 12.59
N ASN A 10 8.80 -6.44 13.46
CA ASN A 10 7.51 -5.77 13.37
C ASN A 10 7.66 -4.47 12.57
N ILE A 11 7.03 -4.41 11.41
CA ILE A 11 7.09 -3.26 10.51
C ILE A 11 6.61 -1.96 11.18
N LEU A 12 5.67 -2.05 12.12
CA LEU A 12 5.16 -0.87 12.83
C LEU A 12 6.23 -0.23 13.71
N LYS A 13 7.23 -1.00 14.13
CA LYS A 13 8.31 -0.54 14.99
C LYS A 13 9.60 -0.25 14.23
N ALA A 14 9.56 -0.32 12.90
CA ALA A 14 10.74 -0.06 12.08
C ALA A 14 11.21 1.38 12.24
N ALA A 15 12.53 1.56 12.24
CA ALA A 15 13.16 2.86 12.46
C ALA A 15 13.47 3.62 11.17
N THR A 16 13.24 3.00 10.01
CA THR A 16 13.51 3.59 8.70
C THR A 16 12.70 4.87 8.52
N ARG A 17 13.36 5.95 8.08
CA ARG A 17 12.71 7.24 7.79
C ARG A 17 13.43 7.93 6.63
N PRO A 18 12.73 8.56 5.67
CA PRO A 18 11.29 8.47 5.49
C PRO A 18 10.90 7.14 4.84
N ARG A 19 9.66 6.71 5.06
CA ARG A 19 9.19 5.44 4.51
C ARG A 19 7.71 5.49 4.10
N ILE A 20 7.36 4.61 3.16
CA ILE A 20 5.98 4.34 2.79
C ILE A 20 5.69 2.90 3.19
N LEU A 21 4.72 2.72 4.07
CA LEU A 21 4.25 1.40 4.47
C LEU A 21 3.13 0.97 3.52
N ILE A 22 3.38 -0.06 2.74
CA ILE A 22 2.46 -0.57 1.72
C ILE A 22 1.67 -1.74 2.29
N HIS A 23 0.35 -1.73 2.10
CA HIS A 23 -0.45 -2.91 2.42
C HIS A 23 -1.60 -3.07 1.42
N SER A 24 -2.12 -4.29 1.32
CA SER A 24 -3.23 -4.60 0.45
C SER A 24 -4.55 -4.37 1.17
N CYS A 25 -5.51 -3.72 0.50
CA CYS A 25 -6.75 -3.27 1.09
C CYS A 25 -7.95 -3.73 0.30
N ASN A 26 -9.09 -3.84 1.00
CA ASN A 26 -10.39 -3.94 0.34
C ASN A 26 -10.92 -2.54 0.00
N CYS A 27 -11.92 -2.49 -0.87
CA CYS A 27 -12.58 -1.24 -1.26
C CYS A 27 -13.80 -0.92 -0.41
N ASN A 28 -14.04 -1.69 0.64
CA ASN A 28 -15.24 -1.63 1.47
C ASN A 28 -15.05 -0.83 2.77
N GLY A 29 -13.89 -0.22 2.95
CA GLY A 29 -13.64 0.62 4.12
C GLY A 29 -13.37 -0.14 5.41
N SER A 30 -12.91 -1.38 5.34
CA SER A 30 -12.70 -2.22 6.51
C SER A 30 -11.23 -2.53 6.77
N TRP A 31 -10.65 -1.87 7.76
CA TRP A 31 -9.35 -2.20 8.33
C TRP A 31 -9.56 -3.06 9.58
N GLY A 32 -10.21 -4.20 9.41
CA GLY A 32 -10.66 -5.04 10.53
C GLY A 32 -9.75 -6.20 10.91
N GLY A 33 -8.68 -6.47 10.17
CA GLY A 33 -7.82 -7.61 10.47
C GLY A 33 -6.38 -7.40 10.08
N GLY A 34 -5.49 -8.20 10.66
CA GLY A 34 -4.06 -8.20 10.34
C GLY A 34 -3.38 -6.84 10.56
N ILE A 35 -2.48 -6.49 9.64
CA ILE A 35 -1.77 -5.21 9.72
C ILE A 35 -2.73 -4.01 9.64
N ALA A 36 -3.81 -4.14 8.88
CA ALA A 36 -4.78 -3.06 8.73
C ALA A 36 -5.41 -2.69 10.07
N TYR A 37 -5.74 -3.69 10.89
CA TYR A 37 -6.28 -3.44 12.21
C TYR A 37 -5.29 -2.69 13.10
N GLN A 38 -4.02 -3.07 13.04
CA GLN A 38 -2.97 -2.39 13.79
C GLN A 38 -2.78 -0.95 13.31
N LEU A 39 -2.89 -0.72 12.00
CA LEU A 39 -2.83 0.64 11.44
C LEU A 39 -4.01 1.49 11.91
N ALA A 40 -5.20 0.90 11.99
CA ALA A 40 -6.38 1.61 12.48
C ALA A 40 -6.19 2.04 13.94
N LEU A 41 -5.63 1.16 14.78
CA LEU A 41 -5.37 1.47 16.18
C LEU A 41 -4.32 2.57 16.35
N ASN A 42 -3.27 2.53 15.55
CA ASN A 42 -2.14 3.46 15.69
C ASN A 42 -2.36 4.77 14.93
N TYR A 43 -3.10 4.74 13.82
CA TYR A 43 -3.28 5.89 12.94
C TYR A 43 -4.75 6.08 12.58
N PRO A 44 -5.59 6.46 13.56
CA PRO A 44 -7.04 6.56 13.34
C PRO A 44 -7.45 7.60 12.30
N LYS A 45 -6.67 8.67 12.13
CA LYS A 45 -6.98 9.66 11.09
C LYS A 45 -6.70 9.13 9.69
N ALA A 46 -5.67 8.30 9.54
CA ALA A 46 -5.40 7.63 8.27
C ALA A 46 -6.55 6.68 7.93
N GLU A 47 -7.08 5.97 8.92
CA GLU A 47 -8.25 5.11 8.71
C GLU A 47 -9.46 5.92 8.26
N GLU A 48 -9.69 7.10 8.84
CA GLU A 48 -10.78 7.97 8.40
C GLU A 48 -10.67 8.33 6.93
N ASP A 49 -9.48 8.68 6.46
CA ASP A 49 -9.25 8.98 5.06
C ASP A 49 -9.50 7.75 4.17
N TYR A 50 -9.03 6.58 4.63
CA TYR A 50 -9.26 5.33 3.92
C TYR A 50 -10.76 5.02 3.78
N ILE A 51 -11.50 5.15 4.88
CA ILE A 51 -12.96 4.93 4.87
C ILE A 51 -13.63 5.89 3.90
N LYS A 52 -13.23 7.15 3.93
CA LYS A 52 -13.81 8.18 3.07
C LYS A 52 -13.58 7.87 1.59
N VAL A 53 -12.37 7.48 1.21
CA VAL A 53 -12.08 7.18 -0.20
C VAL A 53 -12.87 5.94 -0.65
N CYS A 54 -13.06 4.97 0.23
CA CYS A 54 -13.88 3.80 -0.08
C CYS A 54 -15.35 4.16 -0.24
N ASP A 55 -15.89 4.99 0.65
CA ASP A 55 -17.28 5.45 0.55
C ASP A 55 -17.55 6.21 -0.75
N GLU A 56 -16.60 7.00 -1.19
CA GLU A 56 -16.76 7.82 -2.38
C GLU A 56 -16.57 7.05 -3.69
N ASN A 57 -15.80 5.97 -3.69
CA ASN A 57 -15.38 5.29 -4.91
C ASN A 57 -15.75 3.82 -5.00
N GLY A 58 -15.85 3.12 -3.88
CA GLY A 58 -16.17 1.69 -3.87
C GLY A 58 -15.25 0.88 -4.75
N SER A 59 -15.80 -0.05 -5.54
CA SER A 59 -15.03 -0.96 -6.39
C SER A 59 -14.30 -0.28 -7.55
N ALA A 60 -14.58 1.01 -7.81
CA ALA A 60 -13.79 1.76 -8.79
C ALA A 60 -12.34 1.92 -8.34
N LEU A 61 -12.03 1.65 -7.06
CA LEU A 61 -10.67 1.69 -6.53
C LEU A 61 -9.81 0.51 -6.97
N LEU A 62 -10.41 -0.58 -7.41
CA LEU A 62 -9.64 -1.78 -7.77
C LEU A 62 -8.55 -1.45 -8.79
N GLY A 63 -7.32 -1.87 -8.48
CA GLY A 63 -6.14 -1.59 -9.30
C GLY A 63 -5.55 -0.20 -9.12
N LYS A 64 -6.12 0.59 -8.20
CA LYS A 64 -5.57 1.91 -7.85
C LYS A 64 -4.86 1.83 -6.50
N CYS A 65 -4.12 2.88 -6.16
CA CYS A 65 -3.58 3.03 -4.82
C CYS A 65 -3.80 4.46 -4.33
N VAL A 66 -3.77 4.63 -3.02
CA VAL A 66 -3.84 5.94 -2.41
C VAL A 66 -2.78 6.03 -1.32
N LEU A 67 -2.10 7.17 -1.27
CA LEU A 67 -1.18 7.48 -0.19
C LEU A 67 -1.91 8.26 0.89
N LEU A 68 -1.72 7.87 2.12
CA LEU A 68 -2.32 8.52 3.28
C LEU A 68 -1.22 9.04 4.20
N PRO A 69 -1.36 10.28 4.72
CA PRO A 69 -0.48 10.70 5.82
C PRO A 69 -0.77 9.84 7.03
N SER A 70 0.25 9.58 7.86
CA SER A 70 0.00 8.91 9.14
C SER A 70 -0.60 9.85 10.17
N TYR A 71 -0.41 11.15 9.99
CA TYR A 71 -0.80 12.25 10.89
C TYR A 71 -0.08 12.27 12.24
N LYS A 72 0.62 11.22 12.58
CA LYS A 72 1.41 11.14 13.83
C LYS A 72 2.91 11.19 13.59
N ASP A 73 3.35 10.57 12.50
CA ASP A 73 4.76 10.51 12.12
C ASP A 73 4.89 11.16 10.75
N SER A 74 5.50 12.32 10.70
CA SER A 74 5.62 13.09 9.47
C SER A 74 6.48 12.42 8.41
N ASP A 75 7.28 11.43 8.80
CA ASP A 75 8.17 10.70 7.89
C ASP A 75 7.59 9.35 7.48
N LEU A 76 6.34 9.09 7.84
CA LEU A 76 5.64 7.86 7.49
C LEU A 76 4.39 8.17 6.67
N LEU A 77 4.33 7.59 5.48
CA LEU A 77 3.13 7.56 4.65
C LEU A 77 2.63 6.11 4.60
N ILE A 78 1.32 5.95 4.43
CA ILE A 78 0.69 4.64 4.31
C ILE A 78 0.15 4.54 2.89
N CYS A 79 0.50 3.46 2.19
CA CYS A 79 0.03 3.21 0.82
C CYS A 79 -0.97 2.07 0.83
N CYS A 80 -2.20 2.36 0.43
CA CYS A 80 -3.25 1.36 0.28
C CYS A 80 -3.28 0.88 -1.17
N LEU A 81 -3.02 -0.40 -1.39
CA LEU A 81 -3.21 -1.03 -2.70
C LEU A 81 -4.60 -1.66 -2.69
N PHE A 82 -5.47 -1.25 -3.59
CA PHE A 82 -6.85 -1.77 -3.63
C PHE A 82 -6.91 -3.01 -4.50
N THR A 83 -6.94 -4.17 -3.86
CA THR A 83 -6.78 -5.46 -4.53
C THR A 83 -8.00 -6.37 -4.42
N SER A 84 -8.98 -6.02 -3.59
CA SER A 84 -10.21 -6.78 -3.42
C SER A 84 -11.38 -5.85 -3.12
N SER A 85 -12.56 -6.12 -3.68
CA SER A 85 -13.75 -5.31 -3.37
C SER A 85 -14.14 -5.44 -1.92
N PHE A 86 -14.05 -6.65 -1.36
CA PHE A 86 -14.44 -6.94 0.01
C PHE A 86 -13.30 -7.60 0.77
N GLY A 87 -13.32 -7.46 2.10
CA GLY A 87 -12.39 -8.12 2.99
C GLY A 87 -12.99 -9.38 3.60
N GLY A 88 -12.29 -9.92 4.62
CA GLY A 88 -12.71 -11.11 5.32
C GLY A 88 -12.88 -12.30 4.39
N SER A 89 -13.85 -13.15 4.66
CA SER A 89 -14.12 -14.35 3.86
C SER A 89 -14.75 -14.04 2.49
N SER A 90 -15.16 -12.80 2.27
CA SER A 90 -15.75 -12.37 1.00
C SER A 90 -14.73 -11.78 0.02
N HIS A 91 -13.45 -11.93 0.31
CA HIS A 91 -12.40 -11.37 -0.54
C HIS A 91 -12.40 -11.97 -1.96
N ALA A 92 -11.80 -11.22 -2.91
CA ALA A 92 -11.68 -11.66 -4.30
C ALA A 92 -10.78 -12.90 -4.43
N GLY A 93 -10.85 -13.55 -5.59
CA GLY A 93 -10.01 -14.71 -5.89
C GLY A 93 -8.54 -14.31 -6.09
N LYS A 94 -7.65 -15.30 -5.97
CA LYS A 94 -6.20 -15.13 -6.04
C LYS A 94 -5.75 -14.40 -7.30
N GLN A 95 -6.22 -14.80 -8.46
CA GLN A 95 -5.79 -14.20 -9.72
C GLN A 95 -6.16 -12.72 -9.80
N SER A 96 -7.35 -12.37 -9.37
CA SER A 96 -7.80 -10.97 -9.35
C SER A 96 -6.96 -10.14 -8.38
N ILE A 97 -6.67 -10.67 -7.20
CA ILE A 97 -5.85 -9.98 -6.20
C ILE A 97 -4.46 -9.69 -6.76
N LEU A 98 -3.83 -10.68 -7.41
CA LEU A 98 -2.50 -10.51 -7.99
C LEU A 98 -2.49 -9.50 -9.13
N GLU A 99 -3.51 -9.54 -9.98
CA GLU A 99 -3.63 -8.59 -11.09
C GLU A 99 -3.80 -7.16 -10.57
N TYR A 100 -4.67 -6.95 -9.59
CA TYR A 100 -4.87 -5.63 -9.01
C TYR A 100 -3.67 -5.16 -8.19
N THR A 101 -2.92 -6.07 -7.59
CA THR A 101 -1.66 -5.73 -6.93
C THR A 101 -0.68 -5.13 -7.93
N LYS A 102 -0.55 -5.78 -9.10
CA LYS A 102 0.33 -5.28 -10.17
C LYS A 102 -0.12 -3.90 -10.66
N LEU A 103 -1.40 -3.73 -10.94
CA LEU A 103 -1.94 -2.45 -11.42
C LEU A 103 -1.75 -1.34 -10.38
N SER A 104 -2.00 -1.63 -9.11
CA SER A 104 -1.84 -0.65 -8.02
C SER A 104 -0.38 -0.24 -7.85
N LEU A 105 0.54 -1.18 -7.89
CA LEU A 105 1.98 -0.90 -7.81
C LEU A 105 2.46 -0.09 -9.01
N ASP A 106 1.88 -0.33 -10.18
CA ASP A 106 2.21 0.43 -11.39
C ASP A 106 1.84 1.91 -11.22
N LYS A 107 0.73 2.19 -10.54
CA LYS A 107 0.34 3.56 -10.19
C LYS A 107 1.36 4.21 -9.26
N LEU A 108 1.82 3.49 -8.26
CA LEU A 108 2.84 3.99 -7.34
C LEU A 108 4.15 4.25 -8.07
N ARG A 109 4.55 3.35 -8.96
CA ARG A 109 5.75 3.50 -9.77
C ARG A 109 5.67 4.77 -10.62
N ALA A 110 4.54 4.99 -11.30
CA ALA A 110 4.34 6.16 -12.15
C ALA A 110 4.40 7.46 -11.33
N PHE A 111 3.81 7.46 -10.14
CA PHE A 111 3.84 8.62 -9.26
C PHE A 111 5.27 8.96 -8.82
N ARG A 112 6.06 7.95 -8.46
CA ARG A 112 7.46 8.13 -8.08
C ARG A 112 8.30 8.62 -9.28
N ALA A 113 8.07 8.06 -10.46
CA ALA A 113 8.77 8.46 -11.69
C ALA A 113 8.49 9.92 -12.06
N ALA A 114 7.30 10.40 -11.74
CA ALA A 114 6.90 11.80 -11.93
C ALA A 114 7.35 12.70 -10.77
N GLU A 115 8.15 12.19 -9.86
CA GLU A 115 8.67 12.90 -8.68
C GLU A 115 7.54 13.42 -7.77
N GLY A 116 6.37 12.77 -7.80
CA GLY A 116 5.23 13.16 -6.99
C GLY A 116 4.57 14.47 -7.40
N LYS A 117 4.99 15.07 -8.50
CA LYS A 117 4.53 16.39 -8.94
C LYS A 117 3.36 16.35 -9.90
N THR A 118 3.16 15.22 -10.57
CA THR A 118 2.12 15.08 -11.59
C THR A 118 0.92 14.37 -11.00
N LYS A 119 -0.24 14.99 -11.10
CA LYS A 119 -1.50 14.36 -10.77
C LYS A 119 -2.08 13.83 -12.07
N LEU A 120 -2.11 12.51 -12.22
CA LEU A 120 -2.70 11.89 -13.40
C LEU A 120 -4.22 12.06 -13.35
N ARG A 121 -4.83 12.24 -14.54
CA ARG A 121 -6.27 12.31 -14.65
C ARG A 121 -6.88 11.00 -14.13
N ASP A 122 -7.93 11.09 -13.33
CA ASP A 122 -8.65 9.97 -12.73
C ASP A 122 -7.81 9.17 -11.72
N ASP A 123 -6.66 9.70 -11.34
CA ASP A 123 -5.84 9.07 -10.31
C ASP A 123 -6.08 9.76 -8.97
N ILE A 124 -6.14 8.94 -7.91
CA ILE A 124 -6.42 9.41 -6.57
C ILE A 124 -5.21 9.31 -5.64
N ILE A 125 -4.06 8.88 -6.16
CA ILE A 125 -2.90 8.51 -5.33
C ILE A 125 -2.49 9.62 -4.37
N ASN A 126 -2.52 10.87 -4.78
CA ASN A 126 -2.05 11.99 -3.97
C ASN A 126 -3.16 12.88 -3.43
N THR A 127 -4.41 12.39 -3.38
CA THR A 127 -5.55 13.18 -2.89
C THR A 127 -5.34 13.71 -1.47
N TYR A 128 -4.70 12.93 -0.60
CA TYR A 128 -4.57 13.27 0.82
C TYR A 128 -3.17 13.67 1.25
N VAL A 129 -2.14 13.52 0.40
CA VAL A 129 -0.74 13.63 0.84
C VAL A 129 0.02 14.84 0.35
N ASP A 130 -0.50 15.62 -0.61
CA ASP A 130 0.27 16.69 -1.24
C ASP A 130 0.94 17.64 -0.23
N ASP A 131 0.24 17.98 0.85
CA ASP A 131 0.78 18.87 1.88
C ASP A 131 1.58 18.14 2.96
N HIS A 132 1.75 16.82 2.83
CA HIS A 132 2.39 15.97 3.82
C HIS A 132 3.67 15.31 3.35
N ILE A 133 4.02 15.47 2.07
CA ILE A 133 5.25 14.92 1.52
C ILE A 133 6.37 15.93 1.80
N LYS A 134 7.33 15.53 2.63
CA LYS A 134 8.41 16.42 3.10
C LYS A 134 9.75 16.19 2.41
N TYR A 135 9.90 15.06 1.74
CA TYR A 135 11.13 14.67 1.05
C TYR A 135 10.79 14.33 -0.40
N PRO A 136 11.78 14.33 -1.30
CA PRO A 136 11.52 13.79 -2.64
C PRO A 136 10.90 12.39 -2.50
N ILE A 137 9.84 12.13 -3.24
CA ILE A 137 9.06 10.90 -3.05
C ILE A 137 9.91 9.63 -3.26
N GLU A 138 10.90 9.70 -4.14
CA GLU A 138 11.79 8.58 -4.40
C GLU A 138 12.75 8.26 -3.26
N GLU A 139 12.89 9.16 -2.28
CA GLU A 139 13.70 8.90 -1.10
C GLU A 139 12.97 8.08 -0.04
N TYR A 140 11.64 8.00 -0.14
CA TYR A 140 10.86 7.17 0.80
C TYR A 140 11.16 5.70 0.52
N LYS A 141 11.58 4.98 1.56
CA LYS A 141 11.78 3.53 1.46
C LYS A 141 10.43 2.84 1.38
N LEU A 142 10.32 1.89 0.46
CA LEU A 142 9.10 1.12 0.28
C LEU A 142 9.16 -0.13 1.16
N GLU A 143 8.29 -0.20 2.15
CA GLU A 143 8.27 -1.28 3.12
C GLU A 143 6.88 -1.91 3.18
N MET A 144 6.82 -3.20 3.40
CA MET A 144 5.54 -3.90 3.49
C MET A 144 5.67 -5.15 4.36
N PRO A 145 4.56 -5.59 4.97
CA PRO A 145 4.49 -6.96 5.47
C PRO A 145 4.33 -7.90 4.28
N GLN A 146 4.15 -9.20 4.52
CA GLN A 146 3.83 -10.11 3.42
C GLN A 146 2.37 -9.89 2.98
N ILE A 147 2.17 -8.88 2.15
CA ILE A 147 0.83 -8.50 1.67
C ILE A 147 0.15 -9.65 0.95
N ASN A 148 -1.19 -9.67 0.95
CA ASN A 148 -2.03 -10.69 0.33
C ASN A 148 -1.96 -12.08 0.98
N SER A 149 -1.03 -12.31 1.92
CA SER A 149 -0.81 -13.67 2.47
C SER A 149 -1.62 -13.97 3.71
N GLY A 150 -2.24 -12.96 4.32
CA GLY A 150 -3.08 -13.14 5.50
C GLY A 150 -4.48 -13.59 5.11
N ILE A 151 -5.48 -12.75 5.40
CA ILE A 151 -6.89 -13.05 5.14
C ILE A 151 -7.15 -13.32 3.65
N PHE A 152 -6.47 -12.61 2.76
CA PHE A 152 -6.64 -12.81 1.31
C PHE A 152 -6.09 -14.16 0.82
N GLY A 153 -5.27 -14.83 1.62
CA GLY A 153 -4.88 -16.22 1.37
C GLY A 153 -4.03 -16.48 0.15
N VAL A 154 -3.37 -15.48 -0.40
CA VAL A 154 -2.49 -15.66 -1.57
C VAL A 154 -1.10 -16.11 -1.09
N PRO A 155 -0.58 -17.25 -1.59
CA PRO A 155 0.77 -17.68 -1.24
C PRO A 155 1.80 -16.58 -1.53
N TRP A 156 2.67 -16.30 -0.57
CA TRP A 156 3.61 -15.20 -0.67
C TRP A 156 4.47 -15.25 -1.95
N LYS A 157 4.88 -16.42 -2.37
CA LYS A 157 5.70 -16.57 -3.59
C LYS A 157 5.05 -15.93 -4.81
N GLU A 158 3.74 -15.99 -4.91
CA GLU A 158 3.03 -15.42 -6.07
C GLU A 158 3.03 -13.90 -6.01
N THR A 159 2.86 -13.30 -4.83
CA THR A 159 3.00 -11.86 -4.66
C THR A 159 4.46 -11.43 -4.89
N GLU A 160 5.41 -12.22 -4.40
CA GLU A 160 6.83 -11.97 -4.62
C GLU A 160 7.17 -11.87 -6.10
N HIS A 161 6.61 -12.74 -6.94
CA HIS A 161 6.80 -12.66 -8.39
C HIS A 161 6.29 -11.35 -8.98
N VAL A 162 5.16 -10.85 -8.49
CA VAL A 162 4.65 -9.56 -8.93
C VAL A 162 5.62 -8.44 -8.56
N LEU A 163 6.15 -8.45 -7.34
CA LEU A 163 7.12 -7.45 -6.90
C LEU A 163 8.39 -7.47 -7.76
N GLU A 164 8.83 -8.65 -8.14
CA GLU A 164 10.04 -8.81 -8.97
C GLU A 164 9.88 -8.21 -10.36
N GLU A 165 8.65 -8.07 -10.86
CA GLU A 165 8.41 -7.42 -12.15
C GLU A 165 8.78 -5.92 -12.12
N PHE A 166 8.93 -5.32 -10.94
CA PHE A 166 9.30 -3.92 -10.77
C PHE A 166 10.79 -3.72 -10.44
N SER A 167 11.62 -4.73 -10.68
CA SER A 167 13.04 -4.72 -10.30
C SER A 167 13.86 -3.61 -10.95
N ASP A 168 13.40 -3.04 -12.04
CA ASP A 168 14.08 -1.95 -12.73
C ASP A 168 13.77 -0.57 -12.13
N SER A 169 12.79 -0.46 -11.25
CA SER A 169 12.28 0.84 -10.81
C SER A 169 11.98 0.94 -9.31
N MET A 170 11.75 -0.16 -8.62
CA MET A 170 11.40 -0.13 -7.20
C MET A 170 12.08 -1.25 -6.43
N ASP A 171 12.61 -0.90 -5.26
CA ASP A 171 13.14 -1.84 -4.29
C ASP A 171 12.19 -1.89 -3.10
N PHE A 172 11.93 -3.10 -2.60
CA PHE A 172 11.01 -3.32 -1.49
C PHE A 172 11.72 -3.98 -0.32
N THR A 173 11.37 -3.55 0.89
CA THR A 173 11.75 -4.24 2.11
C THR A 173 10.50 -4.92 2.67
N VAL A 174 10.57 -6.23 2.84
CA VAL A 174 9.44 -7.04 3.30
C VAL A 174 9.72 -7.52 4.71
N TYR A 175 8.82 -7.21 5.63
CA TYR A 175 8.94 -7.59 7.04
C TYR A 175 8.24 -8.91 7.30
N GLN A 176 8.95 -9.80 7.97
CA GLN A 176 8.44 -11.11 8.41
C GLN A 176 8.48 -11.15 9.94
N LEU A 177 7.43 -11.66 10.52
CA LEU A 177 7.37 -11.85 11.98
C LEU A 177 8.14 -13.08 12.44
#